data_32c4987f61bd7f8025ccd6ae937c1a2a
#
_entry.id   32c4987f61bd7f8025ccd6ae937c1a2a
#
_cell.length_a   1.000
_cell.length_b   1.000
_cell.length_c   1.000
_cell.angle_alpha   90.00
_cell.angle_beta   90.00
_cell.angle_gamma   90.00
#
_symmetry.space_group_name_H-M   'P 1'
#
loop_
_entity.id
_entity.type
_entity.pdbx_description
1 polymer ?
#
loop_
_entity_poly.entity_id
_entity_poly.type
_entity_poly.pdbx_seq_one_letter_code
_entity_poly.pdbx_strand_id
1 'polypeptide(L)'
;MTSQPLLSMTVSLQENSWSPLSGQLKVGECLELIKKGTYKSEVENLRRHLSEGNTDYYDREKKRLPAVTFSASFEKQRNRASISEYNRLLVLDFDKLTADGMIGLKSRLQADPHILSFWESPSGSGLKGLMFLDFSEDFPLEDANFRHTYAFRKVHTYFKEKYDVELDKSGSDVTRLCFFSFDPDLFIREETTPFSVSYTDGEAALARQTLRTAVYSYAAEPTANQKFNPLGKNSQLNRTEVQAIIRYLSRRGLSITYSFHNWYQVSYAIANTFTYELGMKYFLSLSKLDGRAYNERGSRNMIDYCYANSMGKFTFATVVFFAKQNGYKKEKEVPKVEEML
;
A
#
# COMPACT_ATOMS: atom_id res chain seq x y z
N MET A 1 -1.73 5.43 26.78
CA MET A 1 -0.42 4.78 27.03
C MET A 1 0.69 5.81 26.95
N THR A 2 1.82 5.59 27.64
CA THR A 2 2.98 6.47 27.49
C THR A 2 3.52 6.40 26.06
N SER A 3 4.03 7.51 25.54
CA SER A 3 4.56 7.57 24.16
C SER A 3 5.95 6.94 24.02
N GLN A 4 6.64 6.66 25.11
CA GLN A 4 8.02 6.15 25.10
C GLN A 4 8.21 4.85 24.29
N PRO A 5 7.35 3.84 24.36
CA PRO A 5 7.46 2.65 23.52
C PRO A 5 7.33 2.96 22.02
N LEU A 6 6.46 3.91 21.64
CA LEU A 6 6.27 4.34 20.26
C LEU A 6 7.48 5.08 19.72
N LEU A 7 8.10 5.94 20.54
CA LEU A 7 9.32 6.68 20.20
C LEU A 7 10.54 5.75 20.05
N SER A 8 10.50 4.57 20.64
CA SER A 8 11.56 3.54 20.54
C SER A 8 11.41 2.62 19.33
N MET A 9 10.32 2.72 18.56
CA MET A 9 10.12 1.92 17.35
C MET A 9 11.18 2.24 16.30
N THR A 10 11.58 1.22 15.54
CA THR A 10 12.58 1.34 14.48
C THR A 10 11.92 1.67 13.15
N VAL A 11 12.51 2.58 12.40
CA VAL A 11 12.07 3.01 11.05
C VAL A 11 13.22 2.93 10.07
N SER A 12 12.92 2.66 8.81
CA SER A 12 13.94 2.59 7.76
C SER A 12 14.25 3.97 7.21
N LEU A 13 15.56 4.26 7.03
CA LEU A 13 16.12 5.51 6.53
C LEU A 13 16.59 5.36 5.07
N GLN A 14 16.38 6.40 4.28
CA GLN A 14 16.98 6.62 2.96
C GLN A 14 17.58 8.01 2.88
N GLU A 15 18.73 8.16 2.21
CA GLU A 15 19.41 9.45 2.03
C GLU A 15 18.67 10.38 1.06
N ASN A 16 17.84 9.80 0.19
CA ASN A 16 16.96 10.54 -0.74
C ASN A 16 15.87 9.58 -1.27
N SER A 17 14.95 10.08 -2.10
CA SER A 17 13.79 9.29 -2.55
C SER A 17 14.14 8.09 -3.44
N TRP A 18 15.31 8.06 -4.07
CA TRP A 18 15.76 7.01 -5.02
C TRP A 18 16.95 6.18 -4.51
N SER A 19 17.57 6.56 -3.38
CA SER A 19 18.64 5.76 -2.78
C SER A 19 18.11 4.44 -2.23
N PRO A 20 18.96 3.40 -2.11
CA PRO A 20 18.61 2.23 -1.32
C PRO A 20 18.41 2.60 0.16
N LEU A 21 17.99 1.63 0.97
CA LEU A 21 17.98 1.80 2.41
C LEU A 21 19.41 2.08 2.89
N SER A 22 19.60 3.14 3.67
CA SER A 22 20.90 3.59 4.18
C SER A 22 21.11 3.29 5.66
N GLY A 23 20.04 2.91 6.38
CA GLY A 23 20.09 2.60 7.79
C GLY A 23 18.73 2.53 8.45
N GLN A 24 18.76 2.59 9.77
CA GLN A 24 17.58 2.61 10.62
C GLN A 24 17.75 3.65 11.72
N LEU A 25 16.65 4.27 12.13
CA LEU A 25 16.57 5.22 13.25
C LEU A 25 15.43 4.82 14.18
N LYS A 26 15.43 5.37 15.38
CA LYS A 26 14.25 5.35 16.24
C LYS A 26 13.31 6.50 15.89
N VAL A 27 12.00 6.31 16.08
CA VAL A 27 11.01 7.38 15.86
C VAL A 27 11.40 8.65 16.62
N GLY A 28 11.77 8.52 17.89
CA GLY A 28 12.21 9.66 18.71
C GLY A 28 13.44 10.37 18.15
N GLU A 29 14.41 9.62 17.62
CA GLU A 29 15.59 10.20 16.96
C GLU A 29 15.19 11.02 15.73
N CYS A 30 14.25 10.51 14.93
CA CYS A 30 13.74 11.25 13.78
C CYS A 30 13.09 12.58 14.17
N LEU A 31 12.26 12.57 15.21
CA LEU A 31 11.61 13.79 15.72
C LEU A 31 12.63 14.78 16.28
N GLU A 32 13.67 14.31 16.98
CA GLU A 32 14.77 15.15 17.46
C GLU A 32 15.57 15.78 16.30
N LEU A 33 15.85 15.04 15.23
CA LEU A 33 16.54 15.59 14.05
C LEU A 33 15.74 16.73 13.42
N ILE A 34 14.40 16.60 13.35
CA ILE A 34 13.50 17.65 12.85
C ILE A 34 13.53 18.86 13.77
N LYS A 35 13.39 18.66 15.09
CA LYS A 35 13.33 19.72 16.09
C LYS A 35 14.63 20.50 16.20
N LYS A 36 15.77 19.80 16.20
CA LYS A 36 17.11 20.41 16.28
C LYS A 36 17.55 21.07 14.98
N GLY A 37 16.88 20.77 13.86
CA GLY A 37 17.18 21.37 12.57
C GLY A 37 18.44 20.81 11.90
N THR A 38 18.66 19.50 11.97
CA THR A 38 19.79 18.86 11.29
C THR A 38 19.82 19.17 9.79
N TYR A 39 18.65 19.33 9.19
CA TYR A 39 18.47 19.67 7.76
C TYR A 39 17.87 21.06 7.55
N LYS A 40 18.08 21.98 8.51
CA LYS A 40 17.52 23.33 8.50
C LYS A 40 17.89 24.10 7.24
N SER A 41 19.16 24.09 6.89
CA SER A 41 19.68 24.83 5.72
C SER A 41 18.98 24.44 4.42
N GLU A 42 18.85 23.13 4.19
CA GLU A 42 18.19 22.57 3.01
C GLU A 42 16.69 22.89 3.00
N VAL A 43 16.01 22.75 4.13
CA VAL A 43 14.58 23.02 4.27
C VAL A 43 14.28 24.51 4.11
N GLU A 44 15.06 25.41 4.72
CA GLU A 44 14.89 26.87 4.56
C GLU A 44 15.15 27.30 3.10
N ASN A 45 16.16 26.70 2.44
CA ASN A 45 16.39 26.94 1.04
C ASN A 45 15.20 26.50 0.16
N LEU A 46 14.60 25.34 0.43
CA LEU A 46 13.40 24.87 -0.25
C LEU A 46 12.21 25.81 -0.04
N ARG A 47 11.97 26.25 1.20
CA ARG A 47 10.91 27.20 1.55
C ARG A 47 11.07 28.54 0.84
N ARG A 48 12.30 29.06 0.78
CA ARG A 48 12.61 30.30 0.06
C ARG A 48 12.28 30.17 -1.42
N HIS A 49 12.78 29.15 -2.11
CA HIS A 49 12.49 28.95 -3.52
C HIS A 49 10.98 28.76 -3.80
N LEU A 50 10.29 28.08 -2.90
CA LEU A 50 8.83 27.92 -3.03
C LEU A 50 8.10 29.27 -2.87
N SER A 51 8.54 30.14 -1.93
CA SER A 51 7.98 31.48 -1.74
C SER A 51 8.24 32.43 -2.93
N GLU A 52 9.34 32.17 -3.67
CA GLU A 52 9.69 32.88 -4.91
C GLU A 52 8.96 32.31 -6.16
N GLY A 53 8.07 31.31 -5.98
CA GLY A 53 7.30 30.67 -7.06
C GLY A 53 8.05 29.58 -7.82
N ASN A 54 9.24 29.19 -7.40
CA ASN A 54 10.06 28.15 -8.06
C ASN A 54 9.61 26.73 -7.64
N THR A 55 8.39 26.35 -7.99
CA THR A 55 7.79 25.05 -7.63
C THR A 55 8.56 23.85 -8.19
N ASP A 56 9.04 23.94 -9.44
CA ASP A 56 9.83 22.86 -10.08
C ASP A 56 11.15 22.61 -9.34
N TYR A 57 11.80 23.67 -8.87
CA TYR A 57 12.99 23.53 -8.02
C TYR A 57 12.65 22.83 -6.72
N TYR A 58 11.60 23.28 -6.04
CA TYR A 58 11.15 22.67 -4.78
C TYR A 58 10.84 21.17 -4.96
N ASP A 59 10.06 20.79 -5.97
CA ASP A 59 9.64 19.41 -6.20
C ASP A 59 10.81 18.48 -6.55
N ARG A 60 11.83 19.01 -7.23
CA ARG A 60 13.06 18.26 -7.54
C ARG A 60 13.95 18.12 -6.29
N GLU A 61 14.27 19.24 -5.64
CA GLU A 61 15.27 19.26 -4.56
C GLU A 61 14.71 18.67 -3.25
N LYS A 62 13.39 18.77 -2.97
CA LYS A 62 12.74 18.08 -1.86
C LYS A 62 13.02 16.58 -1.88
N LYS A 63 13.09 15.95 -3.06
CA LYS A 63 13.37 14.52 -3.21
C LYS A 63 14.80 14.14 -2.82
N ARG A 64 15.70 15.10 -2.69
CA ARG A 64 17.08 14.91 -2.21
C ARG A 64 17.21 14.93 -0.69
N LEU A 65 16.20 15.42 0.02
CA LEU A 65 16.19 15.33 1.47
C LEU A 65 16.21 13.87 1.91
N PRO A 66 16.92 13.55 2.99
CA PRO A 66 16.75 12.26 3.65
C PRO A 66 15.31 12.07 4.11
N ALA A 67 14.89 10.81 4.14
CA ALA A 67 13.52 10.47 4.47
C ALA A 67 13.42 9.13 5.20
N VAL A 68 12.38 8.96 6.00
CA VAL A 68 12.08 7.72 6.71
C VAL A 68 10.71 7.19 6.33
N THR A 69 10.49 5.91 6.56
CA THR A 69 9.16 5.31 6.50
C THR A 69 8.70 4.98 7.92
N PHE A 70 7.85 5.83 8.50
CA PHE A 70 7.36 5.62 9.88
C PHE A 70 6.46 4.40 10.01
N SER A 71 5.70 4.09 8.98
CA SER A 71 4.68 3.02 9.01
C SER A 71 5.26 1.62 9.03
N ALA A 72 6.48 1.44 8.51
CA ALA A 72 7.11 0.11 8.40
C ALA A 72 8.63 0.18 8.35
N SER A 73 9.27 -0.96 8.72
CA SER A 73 10.68 -1.24 8.44
C SER A 73 10.82 -2.27 7.32
N PHE A 74 11.96 -2.28 6.63
CA PHE A 74 12.21 -3.13 5.47
C PHE A 74 13.55 -3.86 5.59
N GLU A 75 13.64 -5.08 5.03
CA GLU A 75 14.88 -5.88 5.06
C GLU A 75 15.90 -5.44 4.00
N LYS A 76 15.47 -5.28 2.76
CA LYS A 76 16.36 -5.07 1.60
C LYS A 76 16.03 -3.83 0.81
N GLN A 77 14.77 -3.62 0.53
CA GLN A 77 14.27 -2.53 -0.31
C GLN A 77 12.96 -2.01 0.24
N ARG A 78 12.72 -0.71 0.10
CA ARG A 78 11.44 -0.10 0.46
C ARG A 78 10.37 -0.47 -0.56
N ASN A 79 9.78 -1.63 -0.39
CA ASN A 79 8.63 -2.08 -1.15
C ASN A 79 7.73 -2.97 -0.27
N ARG A 80 6.51 -3.19 -0.73
CA ARG A 80 5.47 -3.91 0.03
C ARG A 80 5.82 -5.37 0.32
N ALA A 81 6.65 -6.00 -0.52
CA ALA A 81 7.05 -7.39 -0.35
C ALA A 81 8.23 -7.57 0.63
N SER A 82 8.94 -6.48 0.96
CA SER A 82 10.13 -6.49 1.82
C SER A 82 9.87 -5.89 3.21
N ILE A 83 8.61 -5.71 3.59
CA ILE A 83 8.25 -5.25 4.93
C ILE A 83 8.69 -6.31 5.94
N SER A 84 9.59 -5.93 6.86
CA SER A 84 10.04 -6.76 7.98
C SER A 84 9.17 -6.54 9.22
N GLU A 85 8.73 -5.29 9.46
CA GLU A 85 7.86 -4.94 10.57
C GLU A 85 6.88 -3.85 10.17
N TYR A 86 5.61 -4.01 10.58
CA TYR A 86 4.57 -3.00 10.44
C TYR A 86 4.39 -2.28 11.76
N ASN A 87 4.86 -1.02 11.83
CA ASN A 87 4.88 -0.22 13.06
C ASN A 87 3.51 0.28 13.53
N ARG A 88 2.49 0.17 12.71
CA ARG A 88 1.15 0.73 12.98
C ARG A 88 1.16 2.24 13.24
N LEU A 89 2.19 2.94 12.78
CA LEU A 89 2.25 4.40 12.78
C LEU A 89 1.73 4.93 11.44
N LEU A 90 0.72 5.80 11.52
CA LEU A 90 0.19 6.51 10.36
C LEU A 90 0.76 7.91 10.30
N VAL A 91 1.34 8.27 9.15
CA VAL A 91 1.75 9.66 8.87
C VAL A 91 0.53 10.44 8.40
N LEU A 92 0.19 11.48 9.13
CA LEU A 92 -0.79 12.48 8.75
C LEU A 92 -0.08 13.52 7.88
N ASP A 93 -0.68 13.88 6.76
CA ASP A 93 -0.14 14.88 5.82
C ASP A 93 -1.24 15.88 5.45
N PHE A 94 -1.06 17.12 5.90
CA PHE A 94 -2.00 18.23 5.71
C PHE A 94 -1.32 19.28 4.83
N ASP A 95 -1.68 19.31 3.57
CA ASP A 95 -1.06 20.18 2.58
C ASP A 95 -1.88 21.47 2.33
N LYS A 96 -1.22 22.50 1.79
CA LYS A 96 -1.82 23.73 1.27
C LYS A 96 -2.68 24.49 2.30
N LEU A 97 -2.21 24.54 3.53
CA LEU A 97 -2.85 25.31 4.59
C LEU A 97 -2.56 26.81 4.44
N THR A 98 -3.56 27.64 4.73
CA THR A 98 -3.33 29.07 4.96
C THR A 98 -2.64 29.27 6.31
N ALA A 99 -2.04 30.44 6.56
CA ALA A 99 -1.39 30.75 7.84
C ALA A 99 -2.37 30.58 9.03
N ASP A 100 -3.58 31.15 8.92
CA ASP A 100 -4.61 31.02 9.96
C ASP A 100 -5.11 29.57 10.09
N GLY A 101 -5.25 28.86 8.96
CA GLY A 101 -5.61 27.44 8.93
C GLY A 101 -4.57 26.58 9.66
N MET A 102 -3.28 26.89 9.50
CA MET A 102 -2.20 26.19 10.16
C MET A 102 -2.21 26.42 11.68
N ILE A 103 -2.40 27.66 12.13
CA ILE A 103 -2.51 27.99 13.57
C ILE A 103 -3.71 27.25 14.19
N GLY A 104 -4.87 27.34 13.54
CA GLY A 104 -6.08 26.67 14.01
C GLY A 104 -5.94 25.15 14.06
N LEU A 105 -5.28 24.56 13.04
CA LEU A 105 -5.08 23.11 12.99
C LEU A 105 -4.06 22.65 14.04
N LYS A 106 -2.93 23.36 14.27
CA LYS A 106 -1.98 23.07 15.34
C LYS A 106 -2.68 22.96 16.71
N SER A 107 -3.54 23.94 17.05
CA SER A 107 -4.29 23.92 18.32
C SER A 107 -5.21 22.71 18.43
N ARG A 108 -5.90 22.31 17.33
CA ARG A 108 -6.79 21.15 17.29
C ARG A 108 -6.01 19.84 17.42
N LEU A 109 -4.87 19.70 16.73
CA LEU A 109 -4.01 18.54 16.82
C LEU A 109 -3.40 18.40 18.23
N GLN A 110 -3.04 19.51 18.86
CA GLN A 110 -2.53 19.50 20.23
C GLN A 110 -3.60 19.07 21.24
N ALA A 111 -4.87 19.37 21.01
CA ALA A 111 -5.99 18.96 21.85
C ALA A 111 -6.44 17.50 21.58
N ASP A 112 -6.13 16.93 20.41
CA ASP A 112 -6.56 15.59 20.02
C ASP A 112 -5.72 14.50 20.69
N PRO A 113 -6.29 13.63 21.55
CA PRO A 113 -5.53 12.64 22.29
C PRO A 113 -4.90 11.55 21.44
N HIS A 114 -5.34 11.38 20.18
CA HIS A 114 -4.80 10.38 19.27
C HIS A 114 -3.50 10.83 18.56
N ILE A 115 -3.18 12.14 18.63
CA ILE A 115 -1.97 12.68 18.00
C ILE A 115 -0.77 12.42 18.88
N LEU A 116 0.19 11.64 18.37
CA LEU A 116 1.47 11.40 19.02
C LEU A 116 2.42 12.59 18.86
N SER A 117 2.52 13.11 17.64
CA SER A 117 3.42 14.21 17.30
C SER A 117 2.92 14.93 16.06
N PHE A 118 3.27 16.23 15.91
CA PHE A 118 3.11 16.96 14.65
C PHE A 118 4.20 18.04 14.50
N TRP A 119 4.48 18.42 13.23
CA TRP A 119 5.47 19.40 12.84
C TRP A 119 5.15 20.02 11.48
N GLU A 120 5.82 21.15 11.18
CA GLU A 120 5.72 21.78 9.87
C GLU A 120 6.39 20.95 8.77
N SER A 121 5.70 20.82 7.64
CA SER A 121 6.22 20.14 6.47
C SER A 121 7.42 20.86 5.84
N PRO A 122 8.21 20.21 4.98
CA PRO A 122 9.32 20.88 4.27
C PRO A 122 8.91 22.11 3.47
N SER A 123 7.64 22.20 3.02
CA SER A 123 7.14 23.40 2.32
C SER A 123 6.88 24.61 3.21
N GLY A 124 6.72 24.39 4.52
CA GLY A 124 6.29 25.45 5.46
C GLY A 124 4.81 25.83 5.34
N SER A 125 4.07 25.27 4.37
CA SER A 125 2.63 25.55 4.14
C SER A 125 1.75 24.33 4.43
N GLY A 126 2.22 23.39 5.24
CA GLY A 126 1.49 22.21 5.67
C GLY A 126 2.02 21.65 6.97
N LEU A 127 1.27 20.71 7.54
CA LEU A 127 1.65 20.00 8.75
C LEU A 127 1.79 18.51 8.47
N LYS A 128 2.73 17.88 9.16
CA LYS A 128 2.82 16.43 9.26
C LYS A 128 2.62 16.00 10.69
N GLY A 129 2.10 14.80 10.88
CA GLY A 129 1.91 14.25 12.20
C GLY A 129 2.00 12.74 12.23
N LEU A 130 2.01 12.18 13.44
CA LEU A 130 2.00 10.73 13.67
C LEU A 130 0.81 10.37 14.57
N MET A 131 0.16 9.27 14.20
CA MET A 131 -0.91 8.63 14.95
C MET A 131 -0.63 7.14 15.07
N PHE A 132 -0.83 6.56 16.26
CA PHE A 132 -0.67 5.12 16.47
C PHE A 132 -2.01 4.41 16.32
N LEU A 133 -2.01 3.34 15.53
CA LEU A 133 -3.19 2.55 15.19
C LEU A 133 -3.31 1.33 16.10
N ASP A 134 -4.50 1.10 16.66
CA ASP A 134 -4.83 -0.07 17.44
C ASP A 134 -5.98 -0.83 16.78
N PHE A 135 -5.67 -2.02 16.27
CA PHE A 135 -6.64 -2.86 15.57
C PHE A 135 -7.40 -3.72 16.55
N SER A 136 -8.73 -3.74 16.42
CA SER A 136 -9.58 -4.58 17.26
C SER A 136 -9.24 -6.07 17.16
N GLU A 137 -9.54 -6.85 18.17
CA GLU A 137 -9.22 -8.29 18.23
C GLU A 137 -9.87 -9.09 17.10
N ASP A 138 -11.04 -8.66 16.65
CA ASP A 138 -11.80 -9.25 15.54
C ASP A 138 -11.28 -8.80 14.16
N PHE A 139 -10.24 -7.93 14.11
CA PHE A 139 -9.67 -7.52 12.84
C PHE A 139 -8.94 -8.70 12.18
N PRO A 140 -9.32 -9.10 10.94
CA PRO A 140 -8.76 -10.29 10.31
C PRO A 140 -7.25 -10.19 10.11
N LEU A 141 -6.57 -11.35 10.09
CA LEU A 141 -5.15 -11.45 9.75
C LEU A 141 -4.95 -11.11 8.28
N GLU A 142 -4.67 -9.85 8.05
CA GLU A 142 -4.37 -9.29 6.72
C GLU A 142 -2.95 -8.74 6.69
N ASP A 143 -2.39 -8.58 5.49
CA ASP A 143 -1.06 -8.02 5.34
C ASP A 143 -0.98 -6.53 5.77
N ALA A 144 0.23 -6.04 5.96
CA ALA A 144 0.48 -4.66 6.38
C ALA A 144 -0.09 -3.63 5.39
N ASN A 145 -0.08 -3.93 4.08
CA ASN A 145 -0.61 -3.03 3.06
C ASN A 145 -2.11 -2.82 3.22
N PHE A 146 -2.85 -3.93 3.39
CA PHE A 146 -4.29 -3.87 3.59
C PHE A 146 -4.63 -3.15 4.89
N ARG A 147 -4.01 -3.56 6.01
CA ARG A 147 -4.24 -2.96 7.33
C ARG A 147 -3.99 -1.46 7.33
N HIS A 148 -2.88 -1.02 6.72
CA HIS A 148 -2.51 0.39 6.64
C HIS A 148 -3.50 1.20 5.78
N THR A 149 -3.84 0.71 4.58
CA THR A 149 -4.80 1.37 3.69
C THR A 149 -6.19 1.45 4.32
N TYR A 150 -6.63 0.38 4.99
CA TYR A 150 -7.90 0.33 5.72
C TYR A 150 -7.93 1.37 6.84
N ALA A 151 -6.91 1.39 7.69
CA ALA A 151 -6.81 2.34 8.80
C ALA A 151 -6.72 3.77 8.32
N PHE A 152 -5.95 4.05 7.24
CA PHE A 152 -5.89 5.38 6.62
C PHE A 152 -7.30 5.91 6.26
N ARG A 153 -8.14 5.07 5.68
CA ARG A 153 -9.52 5.47 5.32
C ARG A 153 -10.33 5.86 6.55
N LYS A 154 -10.24 5.09 7.65
CA LYS A 154 -10.88 5.42 8.92
C LYS A 154 -10.39 6.74 9.50
N VAL A 155 -9.07 6.94 9.52
CA VAL A 155 -8.44 8.18 10.00
C VAL A 155 -8.80 9.37 9.11
N HIS A 156 -8.80 9.21 7.78
CA HIS A 156 -9.22 10.26 6.85
C HIS A 156 -10.67 10.69 7.11
N THR A 157 -11.59 9.73 7.29
CA THR A 157 -12.99 10.01 7.65
C THR A 157 -13.08 10.74 8.99
N TYR A 158 -12.32 10.29 10.01
CA TYR A 158 -12.26 10.95 11.31
C TYR A 158 -11.85 12.42 11.22
N PHE A 159 -10.79 12.75 10.45
CA PHE A 159 -10.34 14.14 10.28
C PHE A 159 -11.35 14.96 9.49
N LYS A 160 -11.97 14.37 8.47
CA LYS A 160 -13.00 15.07 7.67
C LYS A 160 -14.23 15.40 8.51
N GLU A 161 -14.72 14.47 9.31
CA GLU A 161 -15.91 14.65 10.14
C GLU A 161 -15.66 15.60 11.33
N LYS A 162 -14.52 15.42 12.00
CA LYS A 162 -14.22 16.16 13.24
C LYS A 162 -13.69 17.56 13.00
N TYR A 163 -12.87 17.76 11.96
CA TYR A 163 -12.14 18.99 11.74
C TYR A 163 -12.40 19.65 10.40
N ASP A 164 -13.18 19.01 9.51
CA ASP A 164 -13.38 19.39 8.10
C ASP A 164 -12.05 19.56 7.34
N VAL A 165 -11.09 18.66 7.59
CA VAL A 165 -9.77 18.65 6.96
C VAL A 165 -9.56 17.31 6.25
N GLU A 166 -9.00 17.37 5.03
CA GLU A 166 -8.65 16.18 4.25
C GLU A 166 -7.15 15.87 4.37
N LEU A 167 -6.83 14.60 4.58
CA LEU A 167 -5.46 14.10 4.51
C LEU A 167 -5.04 13.83 3.07
N ASP A 168 -3.75 14.04 2.74
CA ASP A 168 -3.22 13.59 1.45
C ASP A 168 -3.37 12.06 1.32
N LYS A 169 -4.04 11.65 0.24
CA LYS A 169 -4.36 10.25 -0.06
C LYS A 169 -3.13 9.36 -0.19
N SER A 170 -1.96 9.92 -0.49
CA SER A 170 -0.70 9.19 -0.54
C SER A 170 -0.29 8.58 0.81
N GLY A 171 -0.81 9.09 1.93
CA GLY A 171 -0.65 8.51 3.26
C GLY A 171 -1.25 7.10 3.41
N SER A 172 -2.09 6.64 2.46
CA SER A 172 -2.62 5.27 2.42
C SER A 172 -1.57 4.22 2.04
N ASP A 173 -0.41 4.62 1.50
CA ASP A 173 0.67 3.71 1.13
C ASP A 173 1.61 3.47 2.32
N VAL A 174 1.64 2.23 2.82
CA VAL A 174 2.51 1.81 3.94
C VAL A 174 4.00 2.03 3.67
N THR A 175 4.39 2.16 2.39
CA THR A 175 5.78 2.42 1.99
C THR A 175 6.09 3.91 1.79
N ARG A 176 5.15 4.81 2.13
CA ARG A 176 5.28 6.25 1.92
C ARG A 176 6.49 6.81 2.65
N LEU A 177 7.34 7.54 1.93
CA LEU A 177 8.44 8.30 2.52
C LEU A 177 7.92 9.58 3.18
N CYS A 178 8.45 9.84 4.36
CA CYS A 178 8.33 11.11 5.06
C CYS A 178 9.71 11.81 5.06
N PHE A 179 9.85 12.84 4.24
CA PHE A 179 11.08 13.64 4.16
C PHE A 179 11.29 14.41 5.45
N PHE A 180 12.55 14.49 5.90
CA PHE A 180 12.89 15.33 7.04
C PHE A 180 12.52 16.78 6.77
N SER A 181 12.17 17.47 7.85
CA SER A 181 11.79 18.88 7.87
C SER A 181 12.60 19.62 8.93
N PHE A 182 12.25 20.88 9.16
CA PHE A 182 12.72 21.67 10.29
C PHE A 182 11.55 22.38 10.95
N ASP A 183 11.36 22.09 12.24
CA ASP A 183 10.38 22.77 13.10
C ASP A 183 10.86 22.75 14.56
N PRO A 184 11.37 23.89 15.10
CA PRO A 184 11.81 23.96 16.48
C PRO A 184 10.67 23.81 17.49
N ASP A 185 9.43 24.09 17.06
CA ASP A 185 8.21 24.00 17.87
C ASP A 185 7.48 22.65 17.69
N LEU A 186 8.18 21.64 17.11
CA LEU A 186 7.66 20.29 16.95
C LEU A 186 7.06 19.81 18.28
N PHE A 187 5.80 19.38 18.21
CA PHE A 187 5.04 18.84 19.34
C PHE A 187 5.23 17.34 19.48
N ILE A 188 5.47 16.87 20.70
CA ILE A 188 5.45 15.46 21.08
C ILE A 188 4.56 15.30 22.32
N ARG A 189 3.62 14.38 22.28
CA ARG A 189 2.75 14.08 23.42
C ARG A 189 3.40 13.04 24.33
N GLU A 190 3.34 13.28 25.63
CA GLU A 190 3.86 12.36 26.65
C GLU A 190 3.00 11.09 26.76
N GLU A 191 1.68 11.25 26.72
CA GLU A 191 0.71 10.16 26.75
C GLU A 191 -0.27 10.26 25.59
N THR A 192 -0.34 9.23 24.76
CA THR A 192 -1.24 9.19 23.59
C THR A 192 -2.30 8.09 23.77
N THR A 193 -3.47 8.32 23.20
CA THR A 193 -4.53 7.33 23.08
C THR A 193 -4.45 6.71 21.68
N PRO A 194 -4.19 5.40 21.55
CA PRO A 194 -4.22 4.73 20.24
C PRO A 194 -5.53 4.99 19.50
N PHE A 195 -5.46 5.16 18.19
CA PHE A 195 -6.67 5.28 17.36
C PHE A 195 -7.22 3.89 17.07
N SER A 196 -8.42 3.60 17.58
CA SER A 196 -9.05 2.29 17.43
C SER A 196 -9.56 2.06 16.01
N VAL A 197 -9.16 0.93 15.42
CA VAL A 197 -9.51 0.52 14.05
C VAL A 197 -10.37 -0.76 14.13
N SER A 198 -11.69 -0.60 14.12
CA SER A 198 -12.65 -1.71 14.03
C SER A 198 -12.87 -2.16 12.60
N TYR A 199 -13.10 -3.44 12.38
CA TYR A 199 -13.33 -4.03 11.05
C TYR A 199 -14.80 -3.95 10.63
N THR A 200 -15.03 -3.66 9.34
CA THR A 200 -16.33 -3.86 8.67
C THR A 200 -16.11 -4.29 7.21
N ASP A 201 -16.94 -5.19 6.69
CA ASP A 201 -16.83 -5.70 5.32
C ASP A 201 -16.94 -4.62 4.26
N GLY A 202 -17.79 -3.61 4.48
CA GLY A 202 -17.97 -2.51 3.55
C GLY A 202 -16.69 -1.68 3.38
N GLU A 203 -16.05 -1.29 4.47
CA GLU A 203 -14.78 -0.56 4.46
C GLU A 203 -13.63 -1.43 3.93
N ALA A 204 -13.63 -2.72 4.24
CA ALA A 204 -12.65 -3.66 3.73
C ALA A 204 -12.69 -3.77 2.19
N ALA A 205 -13.89 -3.85 1.60
CA ALA A 205 -14.05 -3.87 0.16
C ALA A 205 -13.50 -2.58 -0.50
N LEU A 206 -13.78 -1.41 0.09
CA LEU A 206 -13.27 -0.13 -0.40
C LEU A 206 -11.74 -0.01 -0.25
N ALA A 207 -11.16 -0.51 0.84
CA ALA A 207 -9.72 -0.53 1.04
C ALA A 207 -9.02 -1.40 -0.02
N ARG A 208 -9.56 -2.59 -0.32
CA ARG A 208 -9.05 -3.47 -1.39
C ARG A 208 -9.14 -2.81 -2.76
N GLN A 209 -10.23 -2.12 -3.05
CA GLN A 209 -10.38 -1.37 -4.29
C GLN A 209 -9.33 -0.25 -4.42
N THR A 210 -9.06 0.48 -3.33
CA THR A 210 -8.03 1.52 -3.27
C THR A 210 -6.64 0.95 -3.57
N LEU A 211 -6.26 -0.16 -2.92
CA LEU A 211 -4.99 -0.84 -3.17
C LEU A 211 -4.83 -1.25 -4.63
N ARG A 212 -5.87 -1.79 -5.24
CA ARG A 212 -5.86 -2.23 -6.64
C ARG A 212 -5.72 -1.07 -7.64
N THR A 213 -6.22 0.10 -7.30
CA THR A 213 -6.15 1.28 -8.17
C THR A 213 -4.80 1.98 -8.06
N ALA A 214 -4.25 2.11 -6.85
CA ALA A 214 -3.06 2.92 -6.59
C ALA A 214 -1.75 2.27 -7.09
N VAL A 215 -1.66 0.93 -7.09
CA VAL A 215 -0.37 0.23 -7.27
C VAL A 215 0.11 0.22 -8.72
N TYR A 216 -0.80 0.31 -9.69
CA TYR A 216 -0.47 0.02 -11.09
C TYR A 216 -0.82 1.13 -12.07
N SER A 217 -1.06 2.34 -11.57
CA SER A 217 -1.31 3.51 -12.44
C SER A 217 -0.12 3.92 -13.31
N TYR A 218 1.07 3.37 -13.05
CA TYR A 218 2.32 3.65 -13.77
C TYR A 218 2.98 2.39 -14.36
N ALA A 219 2.26 1.29 -14.51
CA ALA A 219 2.82 0.09 -15.13
C ALA A 219 3.17 0.37 -16.61
N ALA A 220 4.40 0.06 -17.00
CA ALA A 220 4.77 0.07 -18.41
C ALA A 220 3.92 -0.97 -19.17
N GLU A 221 3.45 -0.63 -20.36
CA GLU A 221 2.76 -1.59 -21.21
C GLU A 221 3.68 -2.76 -21.59
N PRO A 222 3.20 -4.01 -21.49
CA PRO A 222 4.00 -5.15 -21.90
C PRO A 222 4.24 -5.14 -23.42
N THR A 223 5.44 -5.49 -23.82
CA THR A 223 5.83 -5.58 -25.25
C THR A 223 5.05 -6.67 -25.99
N ALA A 224 5.03 -6.61 -27.33
CA ALA A 224 4.40 -7.64 -28.15
C ALA A 224 4.94 -9.05 -27.85
N ASN A 225 6.25 -9.21 -27.66
CA ASN A 225 6.84 -10.50 -27.30
C ASN A 225 6.38 -11.00 -25.93
N GLN A 226 6.27 -10.13 -24.93
CA GLN A 226 5.75 -10.49 -23.61
C GLN A 226 4.27 -10.91 -23.65
N LYS A 227 3.47 -10.27 -24.51
CA LYS A 227 2.03 -10.58 -24.69
C LYS A 227 1.81 -11.87 -25.43
N PHE A 228 2.51 -12.09 -26.54
CA PHE A 228 2.10 -13.08 -27.55
C PHE A 228 3.05 -14.28 -27.73
N ASN A 229 4.19 -14.33 -27.02
CA ASN A 229 5.06 -15.51 -27.07
C ASN A 229 4.34 -16.74 -26.49
N PRO A 230 4.06 -17.79 -27.32
CA PRO A 230 3.31 -18.96 -26.89
C PRO A 230 4.18 -20.03 -26.22
N LEU A 231 5.51 -19.85 -26.18
CA LEU A 231 6.44 -20.88 -25.71
C LEU A 231 6.15 -21.27 -24.25
N GLY A 232 5.83 -22.54 -24.04
CA GLY A 232 5.49 -23.10 -22.73
C GLY A 232 4.14 -22.65 -22.16
N LYS A 233 3.31 -21.93 -22.93
CA LYS A 233 2.00 -21.41 -22.50
C LYS A 233 0.82 -22.14 -23.15
N ASN A 234 -0.36 -21.90 -22.62
CA ASN A 234 -1.66 -22.34 -23.18
C ASN A 234 -1.85 -23.86 -23.25
N SER A 235 -1.19 -24.66 -22.37
CA SER A 235 -1.44 -26.10 -22.40
C SER A 235 -2.95 -26.41 -22.25
N GLN A 236 -3.44 -27.42 -22.97
CA GLN A 236 -4.85 -27.80 -22.93
C GLN A 236 -5.30 -28.19 -21.52
N LEU A 237 -4.43 -28.86 -20.75
CA LEU A 237 -4.70 -29.24 -19.37
C LEU A 237 -4.95 -28.01 -18.49
N ASN A 238 -4.07 -27.00 -18.57
CA ASN A 238 -4.22 -25.78 -17.79
C ASN A 238 -5.46 -24.98 -18.19
N ARG A 239 -5.80 -24.96 -19.50
CA ARG A 239 -7.01 -24.28 -20.00
C ARG A 239 -8.29 -24.95 -19.47
N THR A 240 -8.36 -26.26 -19.50
CA THR A 240 -9.49 -27.02 -18.96
C THR A 240 -9.62 -26.82 -17.46
N GLU A 241 -8.50 -26.89 -16.73
CA GLU A 241 -8.50 -26.80 -15.29
C GLU A 241 -8.84 -25.39 -14.77
N VAL A 242 -8.30 -24.32 -15.39
CA VAL A 242 -8.69 -22.95 -14.99
C VAL A 242 -10.17 -22.67 -15.21
N GLN A 243 -10.76 -23.18 -16.30
CA GLN A 243 -12.19 -23.06 -16.55
C GLN A 243 -13.03 -23.84 -15.53
N ALA A 244 -12.57 -25.03 -15.11
CA ALA A 244 -13.21 -25.79 -14.05
C ALA A 244 -13.15 -25.07 -12.72
N ILE A 245 -12.00 -24.49 -12.37
CA ILE A 245 -11.80 -23.67 -11.15
C ILE A 245 -12.75 -22.47 -11.17
N ILE A 246 -12.78 -21.69 -12.26
CA ILE A 246 -13.68 -20.52 -12.38
C ILE A 246 -15.14 -20.94 -12.18
N ARG A 247 -15.60 -22.03 -12.84
CA ARG A 247 -16.97 -22.54 -12.67
C ARG A 247 -17.25 -22.97 -11.24
N TYR A 248 -16.30 -23.67 -10.61
CA TYR A 248 -16.43 -24.12 -9.23
C TYR A 248 -16.61 -22.94 -8.25
N LEU A 249 -15.70 -21.96 -8.34
CA LEU A 249 -15.71 -20.79 -7.49
C LEU A 249 -16.97 -19.93 -7.72
N SER A 250 -17.33 -19.69 -8.97
CA SER A 250 -18.53 -18.93 -9.34
C SER A 250 -19.82 -19.52 -8.78
N ARG A 251 -20.00 -20.84 -8.89
CA ARG A 251 -21.20 -21.53 -8.36
C ARG A 251 -21.33 -21.44 -6.83
N ARG A 252 -20.24 -21.19 -6.13
CA ARG A 252 -20.18 -21.12 -4.65
C ARG A 252 -20.03 -19.72 -4.10
N GLY A 253 -19.91 -18.71 -4.95
CA GLY A 253 -19.64 -17.34 -4.53
C GLY A 253 -18.29 -17.17 -3.83
N LEU A 254 -17.30 -18.00 -4.19
CA LEU A 254 -15.96 -17.99 -3.58
C LEU A 254 -14.98 -17.25 -4.50
N SER A 255 -13.95 -16.63 -3.89
CA SER A 255 -12.87 -15.97 -4.60
C SER A 255 -11.50 -16.45 -4.12
N ILE A 256 -10.53 -16.51 -5.05
CA ILE A 256 -9.12 -16.77 -4.78
C ILE A 256 -8.24 -15.52 -4.99
N THR A 257 -8.87 -14.39 -5.33
CA THR A 257 -8.21 -13.10 -5.61
C THR A 257 -8.65 -12.01 -4.63
N TYR A 258 -9.40 -12.35 -3.60
CA TYR A 258 -10.01 -11.36 -2.70
C TYR A 258 -8.97 -10.55 -1.93
N SER A 259 -7.91 -11.17 -1.35
CA SER A 259 -6.81 -10.45 -0.75
C SER A 259 -5.84 -9.89 -1.80
N PHE A 260 -5.14 -8.78 -1.49
CA PHE A 260 -4.14 -8.22 -2.39
C PHE A 260 -3.02 -9.23 -2.70
N HIS A 261 -2.56 -9.94 -1.70
CA HIS A 261 -1.50 -10.94 -1.82
C HIS A 261 -1.88 -12.06 -2.79
N ASN A 262 -3.06 -12.66 -2.64
CA ASN A 262 -3.54 -13.70 -3.53
C ASN A 262 -3.77 -13.17 -4.96
N TRP A 263 -4.38 -11.98 -5.08
CA TRP A 263 -4.64 -11.31 -6.35
C TRP A 263 -3.36 -11.11 -7.16
N TYR A 264 -2.30 -10.62 -6.50
CA TYR A 264 -0.97 -10.47 -7.08
C TYR A 264 -0.37 -11.81 -7.54
N GLN A 265 -0.37 -12.84 -6.69
CA GLN A 265 0.20 -14.14 -7.02
C GLN A 265 -0.57 -14.87 -8.11
N VAL A 266 -1.90 -14.82 -8.08
CA VAL A 266 -2.77 -15.40 -9.12
C VAL A 266 -2.54 -14.68 -10.46
N SER A 267 -2.40 -13.36 -10.46
CA SER A 267 -2.12 -12.59 -11.68
C SER A 267 -0.81 -13.04 -12.35
N TYR A 268 0.28 -13.15 -11.59
CA TYR A 268 1.55 -13.67 -12.10
C TYR A 268 1.45 -15.11 -12.60
N ALA A 269 0.79 -15.97 -11.83
CA ALA A 269 0.60 -17.38 -12.22
C ALA A 269 -0.16 -17.49 -13.56
N ILE A 270 -1.19 -16.67 -13.75
CA ILE A 270 -1.96 -16.59 -15.01
C ILE A 270 -1.09 -16.04 -16.15
N ALA A 271 -0.34 -14.94 -15.92
CA ALA A 271 0.54 -14.34 -16.94
C ALA A 271 1.66 -15.27 -17.39
N ASN A 272 2.21 -16.07 -16.46
CA ASN A 272 3.24 -17.07 -16.77
C ASN A 272 2.68 -18.30 -17.51
N THR A 273 1.39 -18.61 -17.35
CA THR A 273 0.75 -19.84 -17.89
C THR A 273 0.06 -19.63 -19.23
N PHE A 274 -0.46 -18.44 -19.47
CA PHE A 274 -1.30 -18.15 -20.66
C PHE A 274 -0.74 -16.96 -21.45
N THR A 275 -1.02 -16.93 -22.76
CA THR A 275 -0.81 -15.72 -23.58
C THR A 275 -1.78 -14.63 -23.16
N TYR A 276 -1.49 -13.39 -23.53
CA TYR A 276 -2.14 -12.19 -23.01
C TYR A 276 -3.68 -12.22 -23.08
N GLU A 277 -4.25 -12.55 -24.22
CA GLU A 277 -5.72 -12.57 -24.39
C GLU A 277 -6.41 -13.59 -23.46
N LEU A 278 -5.88 -14.81 -23.40
CA LEU A 278 -6.40 -15.86 -22.52
C LEU A 278 -6.14 -15.52 -21.04
N GLY A 279 -4.96 -15.02 -20.73
CA GLY A 279 -4.61 -14.61 -19.37
C GLY A 279 -5.49 -13.48 -18.87
N MET A 280 -5.69 -12.43 -19.68
CA MET A 280 -6.60 -11.33 -19.37
C MET A 280 -8.02 -11.87 -19.11
N LYS A 281 -8.55 -12.71 -20.00
CA LYS A 281 -9.87 -13.31 -19.84
C LYS A 281 -10.01 -14.08 -18.52
N TYR A 282 -9.07 -14.97 -18.23
CA TYR A 282 -9.15 -15.81 -17.05
C TYR A 282 -8.94 -15.00 -15.76
N PHE A 283 -7.98 -14.09 -15.74
CA PHE A 283 -7.72 -13.26 -14.57
C PHE A 283 -8.89 -12.33 -14.24
N LEU A 284 -9.48 -11.67 -15.24
CA LEU A 284 -10.68 -10.86 -15.03
C LEU A 284 -11.87 -11.69 -14.55
N SER A 285 -12.04 -12.91 -15.07
CA SER A 285 -13.10 -13.81 -14.62
C SER A 285 -12.93 -14.22 -13.15
N LEU A 286 -11.70 -14.48 -12.70
CA LEU A 286 -11.40 -14.76 -11.29
C LEU A 286 -11.60 -13.53 -10.41
N SER A 287 -11.07 -12.38 -10.84
CA SER A 287 -11.18 -11.13 -10.07
C SER A 287 -12.62 -10.62 -9.93
N LYS A 288 -13.51 -10.89 -10.91
CA LYS A 288 -14.95 -10.56 -10.81
C LYS A 288 -15.65 -11.25 -9.63
N LEU A 289 -15.12 -12.38 -9.18
CA LEU A 289 -15.65 -13.11 -8.02
C LEU A 289 -15.40 -12.37 -6.70
N ASP A 290 -14.58 -11.32 -6.69
CA ASP A 290 -14.32 -10.47 -5.53
C ASP A 290 -15.50 -9.56 -5.17
N GLY A 291 -16.57 -9.56 -5.95
CA GLY A 291 -17.79 -8.80 -5.69
C GLY A 291 -17.52 -7.29 -5.59
N ARG A 292 -17.85 -6.67 -4.46
CA ARG A 292 -17.67 -5.23 -4.26
C ARG A 292 -16.20 -4.76 -4.30
N ALA A 293 -15.23 -5.66 -4.05
CA ALA A 293 -13.81 -5.34 -4.13
C ALA A 293 -13.27 -5.37 -5.57
N TYR A 294 -14.05 -5.84 -6.56
CA TYR A 294 -13.64 -5.88 -7.95
C TYR A 294 -13.47 -4.49 -8.54
N ASN A 295 -12.33 -4.28 -9.20
CA ASN A 295 -12.07 -3.09 -10.01
C ASN A 295 -11.49 -3.53 -11.34
N GLU A 296 -12.23 -3.34 -12.44
CA GLU A 296 -11.80 -3.80 -13.76
C GLU A 296 -10.53 -3.12 -14.22
N ARG A 297 -10.44 -1.78 -14.10
CA ARG A 297 -9.25 -1.01 -14.48
C ARG A 297 -8.02 -1.47 -13.69
N GLY A 298 -8.16 -1.61 -12.38
CA GLY A 298 -7.08 -2.10 -11.51
C GLY A 298 -6.65 -3.52 -11.88
N SER A 299 -7.61 -4.40 -12.21
CA SER A 299 -7.31 -5.78 -12.61
C SER A 299 -6.62 -5.85 -13.97
N ARG A 300 -6.99 -5.00 -14.94
CA ARG A 300 -6.27 -4.87 -16.21
C ARG A 300 -4.83 -4.39 -16.00
N ASN A 301 -4.65 -3.32 -15.24
CA ASN A 301 -3.32 -2.80 -14.93
C ASN A 301 -2.44 -3.83 -14.20
N MET A 302 -3.01 -4.65 -13.31
CA MET A 302 -2.28 -5.72 -12.62
C MET A 302 -1.77 -6.77 -13.60
N ILE A 303 -2.64 -7.27 -14.47
CA ILE A 303 -2.21 -8.32 -15.42
C ILE A 303 -1.22 -7.77 -16.44
N ASP A 304 -1.36 -6.51 -16.88
CA ASP A 304 -0.39 -5.83 -17.75
C ASP A 304 0.97 -5.72 -17.06
N TYR A 305 0.98 -5.30 -15.80
CA TYR A 305 2.20 -5.27 -14.99
C TYR A 305 2.86 -6.65 -14.89
N CYS A 306 2.09 -7.72 -14.68
CA CYS A 306 2.63 -9.08 -14.58
C CYS A 306 3.21 -9.58 -15.90
N TYR A 307 2.63 -9.23 -17.05
CA TYR A 307 3.21 -9.54 -18.35
C TYR A 307 4.50 -8.75 -18.63
N ALA A 308 4.56 -7.48 -18.23
CA ALA A 308 5.74 -6.63 -18.39
C ALA A 308 6.90 -7.04 -17.47
N ASN A 309 6.61 -7.59 -16.28
CA ASN A 309 7.57 -7.89 -15.23
C ASN A 309 7.57 -9.38 -14.90
N SER A 310 7.87 -10.26 -15.85
CA SER A 310 7.85 -11.71 -15.67
C SER A 310 8.63 -12.15 -14.42
N MET A 311 7.94 -12.84 -13.52
CA MET A 311 8.52 -13.48 -12.34
C MET A 311 8.27 -14.99 -12.43
N GLY A 312 9.29 -15.79 -12.70
CA GLY A 312 9.19 -17.25 -12.80
C GLY A 312 8.77 -17.98 -11.51
N LYS A 313 8.59 -17.25 -10.41
CA LYS A 313 8.27 -17.81 -9.08
C LYS A 313 6.86 -18.38 -8.99
N PHE A 314 5.87 -17.80 -9.69
CA PHE A 314 4.47 -18.20 -9.62
C PHE A 314 4.05 -18.96 -10.87
N THR A 315 3.58 -20.19 -10.69
CA THR A 315 3.14 -21.08 -11.76
C THR A 315 1.65 -21.36 -11.64
N PHE A 316 1.07 -22.09 -12.60
CA PHE A 316 -0.33 -22.48 -12.53
C PHE A 316 -0.68 -23.26 -11.25
N ALA A 317 0.29 -23.96 -10.66
CA ALA A 317 0.11 -24.61 -9.37
C ALA A 317 -0.34 -23.65 -8.26
N THR A 318 0.04 -22.37 -8.33
CA THR A 318 -0.43 -21.33 -7.39
C THR A 318 -1.94 -21.11 -7.47
N VAL A 319 -2.49 -21.07 -8.69
CA VAL A 319 -3.95 -20.95 -8.91
C VAL A 319 -4.68 -22.16 -8.34
N VAL A 320 -4.16 -23.36 -8.63
CA VAL A 320 -4.72 -24.62 -8.13
C VAL A 320 -4.65 -24.70 -6.60
N PHE A 321 -3.53 -24.24 -6.01
CA PHE A 321 -3.35 -24.21 -4.56
C PHE A 321 -4.43 -23.37 -3.87
N PHE A 322 -4.64 -22.13 -4.31
CA PHE A 322 -5.68 -21.29 -3.74
C PHE A 322 -7.10 -21.82 -3.99
N ALA A 323 -7.33 -22.43 -5.13
CA ALA A 323 -8.61 -23.08 -5.41
C ALA A 323 -8.86 -24.26 -4.45
N LYS A 324 -7.84 -25.08 -4.17
CA LYS A 324 -7.92 -26.19 -3.21
C LYS A 324 -8.16 -25.73 -1.79
N GLN A 325 -7.54 -24.62 -1.35
CA GLN A 325 -7.83 -24.00 -0.05
C GLN A 325 -9.31 -23.62 0.08
N ASN A 326 -9.98 -23.30 -1.03
CA ASN A 326 -11.41 -23.04 -1.11
C ASN A 326 -12.26 -24.29 -1.43
N GLY A 327 -11.70 -25.50 -1.23
CA GLY A 327 -12.40 -26.77 -1.37
C GLY A 327 -12.50 -27.32 -2.80
N TYR A 328 -11.83 -26.71 -3.80
CA TYR A 328 -11.76 -27.27 -5.15
C TYR A 328 -11.06 -28.62 -5.14
N LYS A 329 -11.66 -29.62 -5.79
CA LYS A 329 -11.06 -30.93 -6.04
C LYS A 329 -11.05 -31.16 -7.53
N LYS A 330 -9.89 -31.50 -8.09
CA LYS A 330 -9.78 -31.91 -9.49
C LYS A 330 -10.56 -33.19 -9.69
N GLU A 331 -11.51 -33.20 -10.61
CA GLU A 331 -12.18 -34.44 -11.01
C GLU A 331 -11.14 -35.40 -11.60
N LYS A 332 -11.10 -36.63 -11.09
CA LYS A 332 -10.26 -37.68 -11.68
C LYS A 332 -10.81 -37.94 -13.09
N GLU A 333 -9.98 -37.89 -14.12
CA GLU A 333 -10.34 -38.38 -15.46
C GLU A 333 -10.79 -39.83 -15.30
N VAL A 334 -12.04 -40.09 -15.55
CA VAL A 334 -12.56 -41.46 -15.78
C VAL A 334 -11.95 -41.89 -17.12
N PRO A 335 -11.13 -42.94 -17.18
CA PRO A 335 -10.66 -43.45 -18.47
C PRO A 335 -11.87 -43.71 -19.35
N LYS A 336 -11.91 -43.13 -20.56
CA LYS A 336 -12.85 -43.59 -21.58
C LYS A 336 -12.51 -45.05 -21.85
N VAL A 337 -13.41 -45.93 -21.44
CA VAL A 337 -13.38 -47.32 -21.89
C VAL A 337 -13.67 -47.23 -23.39
N GLU A 338 -12.63 -47.41 -24.21
CA GLU A 338 -12.80 -47.68 -25.62
C GLU A 338 -13.56 -49.00 -25.69
N GLU A 339 -14.81 -48.95 -26.14
CA GLU A 339 -15.52 -50.12 -26.59
C GLU A 339 -14.75 -50.69 -27.78
N MET A 340 -13.96 -51.75 -27.49
CA MET A 340 -13.49 -52.65 -28.53
C MET A 340 -14.68 -53.48 -29.03
N LEU A 341 -15.22 -53.11 -30.20
CA LEU A 341 -15.98 -53.98 -31.06
C LEU A 341 -15.16 -54.32 -32.30
#